data_40cea3c76204ecd7207e53658cf2da1b
#
_entry.id   40cea3c76204ecd7207e53658cf2da1b
#
_cell.length_a   1.000
_cell.length_b   1.000
_cell.length_c   1.000
_cell.angle_alpha   90.00
_cell.angle_beta   90.00
_cell.angle_gamma   90.00
#
_symmetry.space_group_name_H-M   'P 1'
#
loop_
_entity.id
_entity.type
_entity.pdbx_description
1 polymer ?
#
loop_
_entity_poly.entity_id
_entity_poly.type
_entity_poly.pdbx_seq_one_letter_code
_entity_poly.pdbx_strand_id
1 'polypeptide(L)'
;PPLRLSSAASDVYKRQKLSYCKRRQVGALIVKDRMIISDGYNGTPTGLDNNCEDDEGYTKWYVLHAEANAIMKVAASTQSSIGATLYVTLSPCTECSKLIFQSGIKRVVYINEYKDRSGLDFLINAGVQVDQIIDL
;
A
#
# COMPACT_ATOMS: atom_id res chain seq x y z
N PRO A 1 -21.08 -10.69 -2.11
CA PRO A 1 -20.92 -9.42 -2.79
C PRO A 1 -19.48 -8.92 -2.70
N PRO A 2 -19.03 -8.12 -3.66
CA PRO A 2 -17.71 -7.56 -3.58
C PRO A 2 -17.59 -6.60 -2.38
N LEU A 3 -16.36 -6.42 -1.88
CA LEU A 3 -16.09 -5.46 -0.83
C LEU A 3 -16.49 -4.06 -1.31
N ARG A 4 -17.26 -3.34 -0.50
CA ARG A 4 -17.68 -1.98 -0.84
C ARG A 4 -16.50 -1.04 -0.76
N LEU A 5 -16.38 -0.12 -1.70
CA LEU A 5 -15.29 0.86 -1.72
C LEU A 5 -15.25 1.69 -0.43
N SER A 6 -16.41 2.08 0.10
CA SER A 6 -16.48 2.85 1.35
C SER A 6 -15.94 2.05 2.55
N SER A 7 -16.23 0.74 2.60
CA SER A 7 -15.72 -0.13 3.66
C SER A 7 -14.21 -0.34 3.52
N ALA A 8 -13.74 -0.54 2.30
CA ALA A 8 -12.31 -0.68 2.02
C ALA A 8 -11.56 0.61 2.39
N ALA A 9 -12.12 1.78 2.05
CA ALA A 9 -11.52 3.06 2.41
C ALA A 9 -11.40 3.22 3.93
N SER A 10 -12.46 2.87 4.68
CA SER A 10 -12.44 2.91 6.14
C SER A 10 -11.36 1.99 6.70
N ASP A 11 -11.27 0.76 6.20
CA ASP A 11 -10.30 -0.22 6.68
C ASP A 11 -8.86 0.21 6.38
N VAL A 12 -8.60 0.76 5.20
CA VAL A 12 -7.25 1.20 4.85
C VAL A 12 -6.82 2.43 5.66
N TYR A 13 -7.75 3.33 5.99
CA TYR A 13 -7.47 4.45 6.88
C TYR A 13 -7.11 3.99 8.29
N LYS A 14 -7.74 2.94 8.79
CA LYS A 14 -7.39 2.37 10.10
C LYS A 14 -5.94 1.88 10.11
N ARG A 15 -5.48 1.27 9.02
CA ARG A 15 -4.08 0.84 8.90
C ARG A 15 -3.13 2.02 8.85
N GLN A 16 -3.50 3.08 8.14
CA GLN A 16 -2.70 4.30 8.09
C GLN A 16 -2.40 4.86 9.47
N LYS A 17 -3.39 4.84 10.36
CA LYS A 17 -3.26 5.39 11.72
C LYS A 17 -2.32 4.59 12.61
N LEU A 18 -1.98 3.36 12.24
CA LEU A 18 -1.05 2.52 12.99
C LEU A 18 0.41 2.91 12.74
N SER A 19 0.69 3.68 11.70
CA SER A 19 2.06 4.09 11.37
C SER A 19 2.63 5.03 12.44
N TYR A 20 3.87 4.79 12.83
CA TYR A 20 4.63 5.66 13.74
C TYR A 20 5.35 6.78 13.01
N CYS A 21 5.33 6.79 11.67
CA CYS A 21 6.00 7.81 10.89
C CYS A 21 5.32 9.17 11.07
N LYS A 22 6.12 10.22 11.22
CA LYS A 22 5.61 11.58 11.48
C LYS A 22 5.42 12.39 10.21
N ARG A 23 6.29 12.20 9.21
CA ARG A 23 6.22 12.97 7.97
C ARG A 23 4.98 12.61 7.15
N ARG A 24 4.65 11.31 7.10
CA ARG A 24 3.51 10.82 6.33
C ARG A 24 3.13 9.44 6.84
N GLN A 25 1.85 9.24 7.01
CA GLN A 25 1.29 7.94 7.35
C GLN A 25 0.54 7.39 6.16
N VAL A 26 0.83 6.15 5.80
CA VAL A 26 0.19 5.46 4.68
C VAL A 26 -0.27 4.09 5.14
N GLY A 27 -1.44 3.67 4.70
CA GLY A 27 -1.98 2.34 4.95
C GLY A 27 -2.28 1.62 3.65
N ALA A 28 -2.21 0.29 3.67
CA ALA A 28 -2.49 -0.55 2.51
C ALA A 28 -3.21 -1.83 2.93
N LEU A 29 -4.06 -2.33 2.03
CA LEU A 29 -4.75 -3.62 2.16
C LEU A 29 -4.59 -4.39 0.87
N ILE A 30 -4.39 -5.70 0.96
CA ILE A 30 -4.46 -6.60 -0.19
C ILE A 30 -5.68 -7.48 -0.01
N VAL A 31 -6.58 -7.43 -1.00
CA VAL A 31 -7.86 -8.14 -0.98
C VAL A 31 -7.92 -9.11 -2.15
N LYS A 32 -8.31 -10.34 -1.87
CA LYS A 32 -8.49 -11.37 -2.89
C LYS A 32 -9.74 -12.19 -2.55
N ASP A 33 -10.57 -12.43 -3.55
CA ASP A 33 -11.81 -13.20 -3.36
C ASP A 33 -12.66 -12.63 -2.22
N ARG A 34 -12.74 -11.29 -2.13
CA ARG A 34 -13.52 -10.55 -1.14
C ARG A 34 -12.96 -10.64 0.30
N MET A 35 -11.75 -11.18 0.46
CA MET A 35 -11.13 -11.33 1.76
C MET A 35 -9.85 -10.49 1.84
N ILE A 36 -9.64 -9.85 2.98
CA ILE A 36 -8.37 -9.19 3.27
C ILE A 36 -7.35 -10.28 3.55
N ILE A 37 -6.36 -10.42 2.67
CA ILE A 37 -5.30 -11.41 2.84
C ILE A 37 -4.03 -10.83 3.41
N SER A 38 -3.89 -9.51 3.40
CA SER A 38 -2.74 -8.82 3.99
C SER A 38 -3.04 -7.36 4.21
N ASP A 39 -2.28 -6.74 5.07
CA ASP A 39 -2.32 -5.31 5.32
C ASP A 39 -0.91 -4.79 5.58
N GLY A 40 -0.76 -3.47 5.53
CA GLY A 40 0.50 -2.83 5.85
C GLY A 40 0.32 -1.35 6.15
N TYR A 41 1.30 -0.81 6.84
CA TYR A 41 1.47 0.61 7.02
C TYR A 41 2.96 0.92 6.96
N ASN A 42 3.31 2.16 6.63
CA ASN A 42 4.73 2.49 6.51
C ASN A 42 5.40 2.52 7.89
N GLY A 43 6.62 2.04 7.95
CA GLY A 43 7.36 1.95 9.20
C GLY A 43 8.68 1.24 9.04
N THR A 44 9.43 1.22 10.13
CA THR A 44 10.70 0.49 10.18
C THR A 44 10.46 -1.01 10.16
N PRO A 45 11.45 -1.81 9.72
CA PRO A 45 11.32 -3.28 9.77
C PRO A 45 11.02 -3.79 11.18
N THR A 46 10.29 -4.89 11.26
CA THR A 46 9.91 -5.52 12.52
C THR A 46 11.16 -5.82 13.36
N GLY A 47 11.12 -5.43 14.62
CA GLY A 47 12.23 -5.67 15.55
C GLY A 47 13.23 -4.54 15.67
N LEU A 48 13.15 -3.54 14.79
CA LEU A 48 13.94 -2.31 14.91
C LEU A 48 13.15 -1.25 15.67
N ASP A 49 13.79 -0.11 16.00
CA ASP A 49 13.08 0.98 16.65
C ASP A 49 12.00 1.54 15.73
N ASN A 50 10.96 2.14 16.32
CA ASN A 50 9.82 2.66 15.56
C ASN A 50 10.02 4.08 15.04
N ASN A 51 11.23 4.62 15.14
CA ASN A 51 11.50 5.99 14.73
C ASN A 51 11.82 6.04 13.23
N CYS A 52 10.86 6.51 12.44
CA CYS A 52 11.00 6.56 10.97
C CYS A 52 11.93 7.68 10.50
N GLU A 53 12.08 8.75 11.28
CA GLU A 53 12.85 9.93 10.88
C GLU A 53 14.15 10.02 11.68
N ASP A 54 15.19 10.56 11.04
CA ASP A 54 16.43 10.85 11.71
C ASP A 54 16.34 12.16 12.50
N ASP A 55 17.44 12.57 13.14
CA ASP A 55 17.47 13.78 13.98
C ASP A 55 17.17 15.05 13.19
N GLU A 56 17.35 15.02 11.87
CA GLU A 56 17.08 16.16 10.99
C GLU A 56 15.68 16.12 10.38
N GLY A 57 14.88 15.09 10.71
CA GLY A 57 13.53 14.94 10.24
C GLY A 57 13.39 14.23 8.89
N TYR A 58 14.48 13.71 8.33
CA TYR A 58 14.42 12.93 7.09
C TYR A 58 14.06 11.48 7.36
N THR A 59 13.26 10.89 6.48
CA THR A 59 12.91 9.48 6.58
C THR A 59 14.16 8.61 6.43
N LYS A 60 14.33 7.68 7.36
CA LYS A 60 15.45 6.75 7.33
C LYS A 60 15.34 5.83 6.11
N TRP A 61 16.47 5.45 5.52
CA TRP A 61 16.49 4.68 4.28
C TRP A 61 15.83 3.30 4.41
N TYR A 62 15.80 2.74 5.61
CA TYR A 62 15.24 1.40 5.82
C TYR A 62 13.75 1.40 6.18
N VAL A 63 13.08 2.54 6.15
CA VAL A 63 11.62 2.58 6.32
C VAL A 63 10.97 1.91 5.12
N LEU A 64 10.08 0.96 5.41
CA LEU A 64 9.33 0.26 4.38
C LEU A 64 8.02 1.00 4.12
N HIS A 65 7.63 1.11 2.87
CA HIS A 65 6.34 1.67 2.50
C HIS A 65 5.22 0.70 2.82
N ALA A 66 4.01 1.21 2.99
CA ALA A 66 2.84 0.39 3.34
C ALA A 66 2.61 -0.75 2.35
N GLU A 67 2.74 -0.46 1.05
CA GLU A 67 2.55 -1.45 -0.01
C GLU A 67 3.59 -2.57 0.09
N ALA A 68 4.86 -2.20 0.30
CA ALA A 68 5.94 -3.17 0.45
C ALA A 68 5.69 -4.07 1.66
N ASN A 69 5.28 -3.50 2.79
CA ASN A 69 4.95 -4.27 3.99
C ASN A 69 3.82 -5.27 3.74
N ALA A 70 2.75 -4.83 3.07
CA ALA A 70 1.63 -5.71 2.76
C ALA A 70 2.05 -6.86 1.82
N ILE A 71 2.85 -6.56 0.79
CA ILE A 71 3.34 -7.56 -0.16
C ILE A 71 4.27 -8.55 0.53
N MET A 72 5.17 -8.08 1.39
CA MET A 72 6.11 -8.95 2.10
C MET A 72 5.41 -9.88 3.08
N LYS A 73 4.32 -9.45 3.71
CA LYS A 73 3.50 -10.33 4.56
C LYS A 73 2.88 -11.45 3.74
N VAL A 74 2.38 -11.16 2.53
CA VAL A 74 1.87 -12.20 1.63
C VAL A 74 2.98 -13.19 1.30
N ALA A 75 4.17 -12.69 0.98
CA ALA A 75 5.32 -13.54 0.64
C ALA A 75 5.72 -14.47 1.80
N ALA A 76 5.51 -14.05 3.04
CA ALA A 76 5.82 -14.84 4.23
C ALA A 76 4.65 -15.75 4.66
N SER A 77 3.55 -15.76 3.94
CA SER A 77 2.35 -16.54 4.24
C SER A 77 2.13 -17.64 3.22
N THR A 78 1.02 -18.37 3.37
CA THR A 78 0.57 -19.35 2.38
C THR A 78 -0.33 -18.74 1.31
N GLN A 79 -0.63 -17.44 1.40
CA GLN A 79 -1.48 -16.73 0.44
C GLN A 79 -0.69 -16.31 -0.79
N SER A 80 -1.42 -15.93 -1.83
CA SER A 80 -0.84 -15.41 -3.07
C SER A 80 -1.49 -14.08 -3.43
N SER A 81 -0.67 -13.12 -3.83
CA SER A 81 -1.16 -11.82 -4.31
C SER A 81 -1.57 -11.83 -5.79
N ILE A 82 -1.32 -12.94 -6.50
CA ILE A 82 -1.69 -13.04 -7.93
C ILE A 82 -3.20 -12.83 -8.09
N GLY A 83 -3.56 -11.84 -8.92
CA GLY A 83 -4.97 -11.50 -9.17
C GLY A 83 -5.66 -10.69 -8.09
N ALA A 84 -4.93 -10.27 -7.05
CA ALA A 84 -5.49 -9.50 -5.94
C ALA A 84 -5.67 -8.01 -6.30
N THR A 85 -6.36 -7.31 -5.42
CA THR A 85 -6.54 -5.85 -5.46
C THR A 85 -5.81 -5.24 -4.27
N LEU A 86 -5.03 -4.18 -4.52
CA LEU A 86 -4.38 -3.38 -3.49
C LEU A 86 -5.18 -2.10 -3.27
N TYR A 87 -5.58 -1.86 -2.04
CA TYR A 87 -6.14 -0.58 -1.60
C TYR A 87 -5.06 0.17 -0.83
N VAL A 88 -4.87 1.44 -1.12
CA VAL A 88 -3.81 2.24 -0.49
C VAL A 88 -4.29 3.67 -0.28
N THR A 89 -3.91 4.29 0.82
CA THR A 89 -4.35 5.66 1.12
C THR A 89 -3.66 6.70 0.24
N LEU A 90 -2.43 6.43 -0.18
CA LEU A 90 -1.66 7.31 -1.06
C LEU A 90 -1.21 6.53 -2.30
N SER A 91 -1.35 7.10 -3.49
CA SER A 91 -0.94 6.42 -4.72
C SER A 91 0.53 6.00 -4.65
N PRO A 92 0.87 4.83 -5.21
CA PRO A 92 2.22 4.27 -5.03
C PRO A 92 3.29 5.02 -5.80
N CYS A 93 4.49 5.06 -5.20
CA CYS A 93 5.68 5.58 -5.87
C CYS A 93 6.19 4.57 -6.92
N THR A 94 7.21 4.96 -7.68
CA THR A 94 7.77 4.09 -8.72
C THR A 94 8.32 2.79 -8.17
N GLU A 95 9.01 2.84 -7.03
CA GLU A 95 9.57 1.62 -6.42
C GLU A 95 8.48 0.64 -6.00
N CYS A 96 7.44 1.12 -5.32
CA CYS A 96 6.34 0.26 -4.92
C CYS A 96 5.53 -0.24 -6.11
N SER A 97 5.40 0.57 -7.17
CA SER A 97 4.67 0.16 -8.38
C SER A 97 5.32 -1.04 -9.05
N LYS A 98 6.65 -1.11 -9.08
CA LYS A 98 7.37 -2.29 -9.58
C LYS A 98 7.02 -3.53 -8.77
N LEU A 99 7.02 -3.40 -7.44
CA LEU A 99 6.69 -4.52 -6.55
C LEU A 99 5.26 -4.97 -6.72
N ILE A 100 4.33 -4.03 -6.85
CA ILE A 100 2.92 -4.30 -7.08
C ILE A 100 2.74 -5.11 -8.37
N PHE A 101 3.33 -4.66 -9.46
CA PHE A 101 3.26 -5.36 -10.74
C PHE A 101 3.84 -6.76 -10.63
N GLN A 102 5.06 -6.88 -10.07
CA GLN A 102 5.78 -8.16 -9.99
C GLN A 102 5.07 -9.16 -9.08
N SER A 103 4.32 -8.68 -8.07
CA SER A 103 3.57 -9.55 -7.15
C SER A 103 2.28 -10.12 -7.78
N GLY A 104 1.93 -9.71 -8.99
CA GLY A 104 0.73 -10.20 -9.69
C GLY A 104 -0.56 -9.51 -9.28
N ILE A 105 -0.52 -8.43 -8.53
CA ILE A 105 -1.69 -7.62 -8.22
C ILE A 105 -2.26 -7.07 -9.52
N LYS A 106 -3.57 -7.25 -9.74
CA LYS A 106 -4.23 -6.85 -11.00
C LYS A 106 -4.91 -5.48 -10.93
N ARG A 107 -5.16 -4.97 -9.74
CA ARG A 107 -5.90 -3.71 -9.55
C ARG A 107 -5.33 -2.95 -8.36
N VAL A 108 -5.20 -1.63 -8.53
CA VAL A 108 -4.82 -0.70 -7.45
C VAL A 108 -5.94 0.32 -7.29
N VAL A 109 -6.41 0.49 -6.07
CA VAL A 109 -7.41 1.50 -5.70
C VAL A 109 -6.77 2.42 -4.67
N TYR A 110 -6.62 3.70 -5.01
CA TYR A 110 -6.00 4.66 -4.12
C TYR A 110 -6.98 5.77 -3.72
N ILE A 111 -6.71 6.45 -2.62
CA ILE A 111 -7.57 7.51 -2.10
C ILE A 111 -6.97 8.88 -2.45
N ASN A 112 -5.76 9.15 -1.99
CA ASN A 112 -5.07 10.41 -2.23
C ASN A 112 -4.00 10.23 -3.30
N GLU A 113 -3.90 11.21 -4.20
CA GLU A 113 -2.92 11.14 -5.27
C GLU A 113 -1.61 11.78 -4.82
N TYR A 114 -0.51 11.03 -4.99
CA TYR A 114 0.84 11.56 -4.83
C TYR A 114 1.16 12.46 -6.02
N LYS A 115 1.88 13.55 -5.77
CA LYS A 115 2.17 14.54 -6.82
C LYS A 115 2.94 13.96 -8.01
N ASP A 116 3.78 12.96 -7.80
CA ASP A 116 4.48 12.23 -8.86
C ASP A 116 3.63 11.05 -9.32
N ARG A 117 3.12 11.12 -10.53
CA ARG A 117 2.27 10.08 -11.12
C ARG A 117 3.03 8.96 -11.81
N SER A 118 4.37 9.01 -11.84
CA SER A 118 5.18 8.04 -12.60
C SER A 118 4.85 6.60 -12.23
N GLY A 119 4.60 6.33 -10.94
CA GLY A 119 4.22 4.99 -10.49
C GLY A 119 2.88 4.54 -11.05
N LEU A 120 1.87 5.40 -11.02
CA LEU A 120 0.55 5.08 -11.59
C LEU A 120 0.64 4.89 -13.10
N ASP A 121 1.37 5.75 -13.79
CA ASP A 121 1.54 5.64 -15.24
C ASP A 121 2.20 4.32 -15.62
N PHE A 122 3.20 3.90 -14.86
CA PHE A 122 3.84 2.59 -15.04
C PHE A 122 2.82 1.47 -14.92
N LEU A 123 2.01 1.47 -13.87
CA LEU A 123 1.00 0.43 -13.63
C LEU A 123 -0.03 0.38 -14.74
N ILE A 124 -0.55 1.54 -15.16
CA ILE A 124 -1.53 1.62 -16.23
C ILE A 124 -0.95 1.06 -17.53
N ASN A 125 0.27 1.47 -17.88
CA ASN A 125 0.94 0.99 -19.10
C ASN A 125 1.25 -0.50 -19.06
N ALA A 126 1.45 -1.05 -17.85
CA ALA A 126 1.71 -2.47 -17.66
C ALA A 126 0.44 -3.33 -17.63
N GLY A 127 -0.74 -2.70 -17.73
CA GLY A 127 -2.02 -3.43 -17.78
C GLY A 127 -2.70 -3.61 -16.43
N VAL A 128 -2.21 -2.97 -15.38
CA VAL A 128 -2.87 -3.00 -14.06
C VAL A 128 -4.02 -2.00 -14.07
N GLN A 129 -5.19 -2.42 -13.60
CA GLN A 129 -6.34 -1.53 -13.45
C GLN A 129 -6.07 -0.56 -12.29
N VAL A 130 -6.27 0.73 -12.51
CA VAL A 130 -6.02 1.77 -11.50
C VAL A 130 -7.27 2.62 -11.34
N ASP A 131 -7.76 2.71 -10.11
CA ASP A 131 -8.96 3.49 -9.79
C ASP A 131 -8.71 4.36 -8.56
N GLN A 132 -9.35 5.51 -8.52
CA GLN A 132 -9.31 6.41 -7.36
C GLN A 132 -10.67 6.43 -6.67
N ILE A 133 -10.67 6.35 -5.34
CA ILE A 133 -11.88 6.59 -4.55
C ILE A 133 -11.97 8.10 -4.32
N ILE A 134 -12.98 8.73 -4.90
CA ILE A 134 -13.15 10.18 -4.81
C ILE A 134 -14.16 10.54 -3.72
N ASP A 135 -15.26 9.79 -3.63
CA ASP A 135 -16.33 10.01 -2.65
C ASP A 135 -16.25 8.94 -1.57
N LEU A 136 -16.08 9.38 -0.35
CA LEU A 136 -16.00 8.51 0.83
C LEU A 136 -17.29 8.58 1.64
#